data_d37ec9049a2a701b7b0ae42320c0e43e
#
_entry.id   d37ec9049a2a701b7b0ae42320c0e43e
#
_cell.length_a   1.000
_cell.length_b   1.000
_cell.length_c   1.000
_cell.angle_alpha   90.00
_cell.angle_beta   90.00
_cell.angle_gamma   90.00
#
_symmetry.space_group_name_H-M   'P 1'
#
loop_
_entity.id
_entity.type
_entity.pdbx_description
1 polymer ?
#
loop_
_entity_poly.entity_id
_entity_poly.type
_entity_poly.pdbx_seq_one_letter_code
_entity_poly.pdbx_strand_id
1 'polypeptide(L)'
;VGPAESALSYRNIPNVLSAAEITGADAIHPGYGFLSENAHFAEVCESIGIKFIGPSSENIAMMGDKAKAREIVARRGLPVTPGSPGELRSEEDALQAAQTIGFPVIIKATAGGGGRGMRVVNKAEDLSRAFQAAQAEAKSTFGNDGVYLERYFLEPRHIEVQILADQFGR
;
A
#
# COMPACT_ATOMS: atom_id res chain seq x y z
N VAL A 1 -17.26 -10.17 18.21
CA VAL A 1 -16.91 -10.45 16.80
C VAL A 1 -16.12 -11.75 16.60
N GLY A 2 -15.74 -12.46 17.66
CA GLY A 2 -15.01 -13.70 17.56
C GLY A 2 -13.85 -13.84 18.56
N PRO A 3 -13.01 -14.90 18.42
CA PRO A 3 -11.89 -15.14 19.30
C PRO A 3 -10.77 -14.08 19.15
N ALA A 4 -9.72 -14.21 19.96
CA ALA A 4 -8.59 -13.26 19.95
C ALA A 4 -7.82 -13.21 18.62
N GLU A 5 -7.87 -14.31 17.85
CA GLU A 5 -7.22 -14.41 16.55
C GLU A 5 -7.90 -13.49 15.52
N SER A 6 -7.15 -12.52 14.97
CA SER A 6 -7.72 -11.48 14.11
C SER A 6 -8.36 -12.01 12.82
N ALA A 7 -7.85 -13.11 12.26
CA ALA A 7 -8.41 -13.76 11.07
C ALA A 7 -9.83 -14.30 11.29
N LEU A 8 -10.14 -14.71 12.51
CA LEU A 8 -11.43 -15.26 12.92
C LEU A 8 -12.34 -14.21 13.59
N SER A 9 -11.89 -12.97 13.70
CA SER A 9 -12.61 -11.89 14.37
C SER A 9 -12.58 -10.59 13.55
N TYR A 10 -11.68 -9.65 13.86
CA TYR A 10 -11.62 -8.31 13.26
C TYR A 10 -11.26 -8.28 11.76
N ARG A 11 -10.76 -9.38 11.18
CA ARG A 11 -10.57 -9.53 9.73
C ARG A 11 -11.62 -10.43 9.08
N ASN A 12 -12.59 -10.90 9.85
CA ASN A 12 -13.71 -11.70 9.35
C ASN A 12 -14.88 -10.78 9.02
N ILE A 13 -15.06 -10.45 7.74
CA ILE A 13 -16.11 -9.54 7.25
C ILE A 13 -17.50 -9.96 7.73
N PRO A 14 -17.93 -11.24 7.57
CA PRO A 14 -19.23 -11.67 8.06
C PRO A 14 -19.46 -11.41 9.54
N ASN A 15 -18.46 -11.66 10.40
CA ASN A 15 -18.59 -11.44 11.84
C ASN A 15 -18.75 -9.95 12.19
N VAL A 16 -18.00 -9.08 11.51
CA VAL A 16 -18.10 -7.62 11.71
C VAL A 16 -19.45 -7.09 11.27
N LEU A 17 -19.93 -7.53 10.10
CA LEU A 17 -21.23 -7.13 9.58
C LEU A 17 -22.38 -7.64 10.45
N SER A 18 -22.33 -8.90 10.90
CA SER A 18 -23.32 -9.46 11.83
C SER A 18 -23.37 -8.67 13.14
N ALA A 19 -22.22 -8.25 13.65
CA ALA A 19 -22.20 -7.40 14.85
C ALA A 19 -22.88 -6.04 14.62
N ALA A 20 -22.62 -5.41 13.48
CA ALA A 20 -23.26 -4.15 13.11
C ALA A 20 -24.80 -4.31 12.96
N GLU A 21 -25.23 -5.36 12.29
CA GLU A 21 -26.65 -5.67 12.08
C GLU A 21 -27.38 -5.93 13.42
N ILE A 22 -26.82 -6.81 14.27
CA ILE A 22 -27.41 -7.15 15.59
C ILE A 22 -27.50 -5.92 16.49
N THR A 23 -26.54 -5.00 16.40
CA THR A 23 -26.53 -3.77 17.24
C THR A 23 -27.32 -2.63 16.62
N GLY A 24 -27.84 -2.78 15.41
CA GLY A 24 -28.53 -1.72 14.68
C GLY A 24 -27.63 -0.52 14.33
N ALA A 25 -26.36 -0.79 14.01
CA ALA A 25 -25.40 0.27 13.69
C ALA A 25 -25.68 0.86 12.31
N ASP A 26 -25.73 2.19 12.21
CA ASP A 26 -25.89 2.91 10.93
C ASP A 26 -24.58 3.04 10.17
N ALA A 27 -23.46 2.92 10.87
CA ALA A 27 -22.13 3.13 10.30
C ALA A 27 -21.08 2.25 10.97
N ILE A 28 -20.01 1.96 10.24
CA ILE A 28 -18.84 1.26 10.75
C ILE A 28 -17.60 2.15 10.57
N HIS A 29 -16.92 2.46 11.68
CA HIS A 29 -15.58 3.02 11.65
C HIS A 29 -14.56 1.87 11.68
N PRO A 30 -13.78 1.64 10.62
CA PRO A 30 -12.90 0.47 10.52
C PRO A 30 -11.67 0.55 11.43
N GLY A 31 -11.43 1.68 12.07
CA GLY A 31 -10.19 1.94 12.81
C GLY A 31 -8.98 2.10 11.89
N TYR A 32 -7.82 1.69 12.39
CA TYR A 32 -6.55 1.64 11.67
C TYR A 32 -6.10 0.19 11.55
N GLY A 33 -5.64 -0.21 10.36
CA GLY A 33 -5.30 -1.61 10.08
C GLY A 33 -6.53 -2.50 9.86
N PHE A 34 -6.35 -3.81 9.97
CA PHE A 34 -7.38 -4.83 9.74
C PHE A 34 -8.15 -4.62 8.42
N LEU A 35 -9.43 -4.21 8.49
CA LEU A 35 -10.29 -4.00 7.33
C LEU A 35 -10.33 -2.55 6.82
N SER A 36 -9.58 -1.62 7.43
CA SER A 36 -9.61 -0.20 7.05
C SER A 36 -9.17 0.07 5.60
N GLU A 37 -8.26 -0.77 5.07
CA GLU A 37 -7.76 -0.68 3.71
C GLU A 37 -8.31 -1.80 2.80
N ASN A 38 -9.44 -2.41 3.21
CA ASN A 38 -10.07 -3.49 2.45
C ASN A 38 -11.21 -2.95 1.60
N ALA A 39 -10.96 -2.81 0.28
CA ALA A 39 -11.94 -2.29 -0.66
C ALA A 39 -13.23 -3.13 -0.69
N HIS A 40 -13.12 -4.46 -0.63
CA HIS A 40 -14.28 -5.35 -0.62
C HIS A 40 -15.15 -5.15 0.62
N PHE A 41 -14.55 -4.93 1.79
CA PHE A 41 -15.31 -4.63 3.00
C PHE A 41 -16.10 -3.33 2.87
N ALA A 42 -15.48 -2.27 2.33
CA ALA A 42 -16.16 -1.01 2.08
C ALA A 42 -17.32 -1.17 1.09
N GLU A 43 -17.11 -1.91 -0.01
CA GLU A 43 -18.13 -2.23 -1.01
C GLU A 43 -19.32 -2.98 -0.39
N VAL A 44 -19.05 -4.00 0.45
CA VAL A 44 -20.13 -4.76 1.10
C VAL A 44 -20.91 -3.88 2.06
N CYS A 45 -20.25 -3.04 2.88
CA CYS A 45 -20.94 -2.09 3.76
C CYS A 45 -21.89 -1.19 2.96
N GLU A 46 -21.42 -0.60 1.86
CA GLU A 46 -22.23 0.25 0.99
C GLU A 46 -23.43 -0.51 0.39
N SER A 47 -23.22 -1.76 -0.05
CA SER A 47 -24.27 -2.58 -0.67
C SER A 47 -25.43 -2.95 0.26
N ILE A 48 -25.17 -3.05 1.57
CA ILE A 48 -26.15 -3.38 2.59
C ILE A 48 -26.69 -2.14 3.35
N GLY A 49 -26.30 -0.94 2.91
CA GLY A 49 -26.77 0.33 3.47
C GLY A 49 -26.12 0.73 4.79
N ILE A 50 -25.03 0.10 5.19
CA ILE A 50 -24.21 0.51 6.34
C ILE A 50 -23.16 1.49 5.87
N LYS A 51 -23.10 2.68 6.48
CA LYS A 51 -22.10 3.68 6.10
C LYS A 51 -20.69 3.25 6.52
N PHE A 52 -19.80 3.04 5.55
CA PHE A 52 -18.39 2.90 5.82
C PHE A 52 -17.79 4.29 6.08
N ILE A 53 -17.19 4.50 7.27
CA ILE A 53 -16.53 5.76 7.63
C ILE A 53 -15.09 5.68 7.12
N GLY A 54 -14.90 6.12 5.87
CA GLY A 54 -13.63 6.05 5.15
C GLY A 54 -13.80 6.46 3.69
N PRO A 55 -12.76 6.27 2.87
CA PRO A 55 -12.84 6.49 1.43
C PRO A 55 -13.78 5.48 0.76
N SER A 56 -14.22 5.77 -0.46
CA SER A 56 -14.96 4.79 -1.26
C SER A 56 -14.13 3.53 -1.56
N SER A 57 -14.81 2.41 -1.82
CA SER A 57 -14.16 1.15 -2.19
C SER A 57 -13.20 1.31 -3.39
N GLU A 58 -13.58 2.12 -4.38
CA GLU A 58 -12.74 2.45 -5.53
C GLU A 58 -11.45 3.20 -5.14
N ASN A 59 -11.58 4.19 -4.24
CA ASN A 59 -10.42 4.95 -3.76
C ASN A 59 -9.48 4.08 -2.93
N ILE A 60 -10.02 3.19 -2.10
CA ILE A 60 -9.22 2.23 -1.33
C ILE A 60 -8.44 1.32 -2.28
N ALA A 61 -9.11 0.74 -3.29
CA ALA A 61 -8.46 -0.13 -4.28
C ALA A 61 -7.38 0.61 -5.08
N MET A 62 -7.68 1.84 -5.50
CA MET A 62 -6.76 2.69 -6.27
C MET A 62 -5.52 3.08 -5.48
N MET A 63 -5.68 3.48 -4.21
CA MET A 63 -4.58 3.91 -3.36
C MET A 63 -3.80 2.74 -2.74
N GLY A 64 -4.40 1.55 -2.70
CA GLY A 64 -3.74 0.32 -2.27
C GLY A 64 -2.66 -0.18 -3.26
N ASP A 65 -2.75 0.20 -4.53
CA ASP A 65 -1.72 -0.04 -5.54
C ASP A 65 -0.68 1.09 -5.51
N LYS A 66 0.48 0.83 -4.94
CA LYS A 66 1.54 1.84 -4.75
C LYS A 66 2.00 2.52 -6.05
N ALA A 67 2.07 1.77 -7.15
CA ALA A 67 2.49 2.32 -8.43
C ALA A 67 1.42 3.27 -9.01
N LYS A 68 0.16 2.84 -9.00
CA LYS A 68 -0.97 3.67 -9.42
C LYS A 68 -1.16 4.89 -8.53
N ALA A 69 -1.07 4.73 -7.21
CA ALA A 69 -1.18 5.83 -6.26
C ALA A 69 -0.14 6.92 -6.54
N ARG A 70 1.13 6.53 -6.75
CA ARG A 70 2.21 7.47 -7.11
C ARG A 70 1.92 8.20 -8.42
N GLU A 71 1.50 7.47 -9.44
CA GLU A 71 1.18 8.05 -10.76
C GLU A 71 0.05 9.09 -10.65
N ILE A 72 -1.03 8.76 -9.97
CA ILE A 72 -2.18 9.64 -9.78
C ILE A 72 -1.79 10.91 -9.02
N VAL A 73 -1.04 10.75 -7.93
CA VAL A 73 -0.58 11.86 -7.09
C VAL A 73 0.37 12.77 -7.88
N ALA A 74 1.32 12.20 -8.63
CA ALA A 74 2.23 12.94 -9.50
C ALA A 74 1.49 13.71 -10.60
N ARG A 75 0.49 13.09 -11.26
CA ARG A 75 -0.35 13.77 -12.27
C ARG A 75 -1.13 14.96 -11.71
N ARG A 76 -1.42 14.96 -10.41
CA ARG A 76 -2.06 16.08 -9.70
C ARG A 76 -1.07 17.15 -9.25
N GLY A 77 0.21 17.05 -9.64
CA GLY A 77 1.26 18.02 -9.30
C GLY A 77 1.76 17.94 -7.86
N LEU A 78 1.41 16.88 -7.13
CA LEU A 78 1.92 16.68 -5.78
C LEU A 78 3.31 16.04 -5.83
N PRO A 79 4.23 16.44 -4.94
CA PRO A 79 5.57 15.87 -4.89
C PRO A 79 5.50 14.41 -4.46
N VAL A 80 6.20 13.56 -5.20
CA VAL A 80 6.39 12.15 -4.87
C VAL A 80 7.87 11.86 -4.69
N THR A 81 8.20 10.83 -3.91
CA THR A 81 9.57 10.34 -3.81
C THR A 81 10.09 10.00 -5.21
N PRO A 82 11.25 10.52 -5.67
CA PRO A 82 11.82 10.12 -6.95
C PRO A 82 11.98 8.60 -7.03
N GLY A 83 11.55 8.00 -8.13
CA GLY A 83 11.57 6.54 -8.28
C GLY A 83 11.43 6.11 -9.73
N SER A 84 11.52 4.81 -9.99
CA SER A 84 11.28 4.24 -11.31
C SER A 84 9.82 4.48 -11.75
N PRO A 85 9.56 4.60 -13.06
CA PRO A 85 8.22 4.87 -13.60
C PRO A 85 7.24 3.71 -13.45
N GLY A 86 7.66 2.63 -12.82
CA GLY A 86 6.88 1.43 -12.60
C GLY A 86 7.75 0.26 -12.19
N GLU A 87 7.24 -0.93 -12.42
CA GLU A 87 7.97 -2.18 -12.21
C GLU A 87 9.17 -2.28 -13.15
N LEU A 88 10.30 -2.70 -12.60
CA LEU A 88 11.54 -2.91 -13.34
C LEU A 88 11.59 -4.33 -13.89
N ARG A 89 11.95 -4.46 -15.16
CA ARG A 89 11.94 -5.74 -15.88
C ARG A 89 13.32 -6.38 -15.98
N SER A 90 14.38 -5.56 -15.91
CA SER A 90 15.76 -6.02 -16.04
C SER A 90 16.71 -5.27 -15.10
N GLU A 91 17.92 -5.81 -14.95
CA GLU A 91 18.99 -5.14 -14.22
C GLU A 91 19.45 -3.85 -14.92
N GLU A 92 19.38 -3.82 -16.24
CA GLU A 92 19.70 -2.64 -17.06
C GLU A 92 18.72 -1.52 -16.79
N ASP A 93 17.42 -1.82 -16.74
CA ASP A 93 16.38 -0.85 -16.38
C ASP A 93 16.59 -0.31 -14.96
N ALA A 94 16.97 -1.21 -14.04
CA ALA A 94 17.26 -0.84 -12.65
C ALA A 94 18.48 0.09 -12.56
N LEU A 95 19.53 -0.19 -13.31
CA LEU A 95 20.73 0.64 -13.34
C LEU A 95 20.44 2.03 -13.92
N GLN A 96 19.71 2.09 -15.03
CA GLN A 96 19.32 3.34 -15.66
C GLN A 96 18.42 4.20 -14.73
N ALA A 97 17.46 3.56 -14.08
CA ALA A 97 16.60 4.22 -13.11
C ALA A 97 17.42 4.74 -11.91
N ALA A 98 18.32 3.92 -11.35
CA ALA A 98 19.15 4.32 -10.22
C ALA A 98 20.10 5.47 -10.56
N GLN A 99 20.66 5.52 -11.77
CA GLN A 99 21.48 6.63 -12.23
C GLN A 99 20.67 7.94 -12.36
N THR A 100 19.43 7.83 -12.82
CA THR A 100 18.53 9.00 -12.93
C THR A 100 18.08 9.50 -11.56
N ILE A 101 17.73 8.60 -10.64
CA ILE A 101 17.28 8.93 -9.28
C ILE A 101 18.45 9.43 -8.42
N GLY A 102 19.64 8.89 -8.62
CA GLY A 102 20.85 9.08 -7.81
C GLY A 102 20.86 8.18 -6.57
N PHE A 103 22.06 7.70 -6.22
CA PHE A 103 22.26 6.88 -5.01
C PHE A 103 22.27 7.72 -3.72
N PRO A 104 21.90 7.15 -2.57
CA PRO A 104 21.40 5.78 -2.38
C PRO A 104 19.96 5.60 -2.87
N VAL A 105 19.66 4.39 -3.33
CA VAL A 105 18.29 3.99 -3.73
C VAL A 105 17.81 2.82 -2.87
N ILE A 106 16.50 2.61 -2.83
CA ILE A 106 15.89 1.44 -2.20
C ILE A 106 15.07 0.66 -3.24
N ILE A 107 15.31 -0.64 -3.30
CA ILE A 107 14.51 -1.58 -4.08
C ILE A 107 13.34 -2.03 -3.22
N LYS A 108 12.13 -2.06 -3.77
CA LYS A 108 10.90 -2.48 -3.08
C LYS A 108 10.11 -3.45 -3.95
N ALA A 109 9.51 -4.46 -3.33
CA ALA A 109 8.55 -5.31 -4.01
C ALA A 109 7.28 -4.51 -4.39
N THR A 110 6.73 -4.75 -5.58
CA THR A 110 5.46 -4.15 -6.03
C THR A 110 4.27 -4.71 -5.25
N ALA A 111 4.33 -6.01 -4.92
CA ALA A 111 3.35 -6.67 -4.07
C ALA A 111 3.81 -6.67 -2.60
N GLY A 112 2.86 -6.57 -1.67
CA GLY A 112 3.11 -6.67 -0.24
C GLY A 112 3.41 -5.35 0.48
N GLY A 113 3.71 -5.43 1.77
CA GLY A 113 3.93 -4.31 2.68
C GLY A 113 4.73 -4.72 3.93
N GLY A 114 4.83 -3.81 4.91
CA GLY A 114 5.48 -4.13 6.19
C GLY A 114 7.01 -4.22 6.15
N GLY A 115 7.65 -3.64 5.13
CA GLY A 115 9.12 -3.58 5.06
C GLY A 115 9.81 -4.83 4.53
N ARG A 116 9.08 -5.86 4.14
CA ARG A 116 9.65 -7.07 3.53
C ARG A 116 9.96 -6.84 2.05
N GLY A 117 11.03 -7.47 1.56
CA GLY A 117 11.48 -7.30 0.16
C GLY A 117 12.09 -5.94 -0.13
N MET A 118 12.57 -5.21 0.89
CA MET A 118 13.25 -3.94 0.72
C MET A 118 14.75 -4.08 0.87
N ARG A 119 15.51 -3.48 -0.06
CA ARG A 119 16.98 -3.48 -0.04
C ARG A 119 17.52 -2.10 -0.38
N VAL A 120 18.33 -1.56 0.52
CA VAL A 120 19.06 -0.30 0.27
C VAL A 120 20.31 -0.59 -0.53
N VAL A 121 20.55 0.20 -1.55
CA VAL A 121 21.70 0.14 -2.44
C VAL A 121 22.40 1.49 -2.42
N ASN A 122 23.64 1.50 -1.93
CA ASN A 122 24.40 2.74 -1.77
C ASN A 122 25.19 3.13 -3.03
N LYS A 123 25.51 2.17 -3.90
CA LYS A 123 26.33 2.39 -5.09
C LYS A 123 26.03 1.36 -6.19
N ALA A 124 26.39 1.72 -7.41
CA ALA A 124 26.02 0.98 -8.62
C ALA A 124 26.51 -0.48 -8.63
N GLU A 125 27.70 -0.73 -8.08
CA GLU A 125 28.31 -2.07 -8.09
C GLU A 125 27.48 -3.10 -7.29
N ASP A 126 26.70 -2.66 -6.31
CA ASP A 126 25.87 -3.51 -5.46
C ASP A 126 24.47 -3.76 -6.05
N LEU A 127 24.07 -3.02 -7.10
CA LEU A 127 22.69 -2.97 -7.58
C LEU A 127 22.23 -4.31 -8.15
N SER A 128 23.00 -4.95 -9.03
CA SER A 128 22.64 -6.22 -9.68
C SER A 128 22.33 -7.30 -8.64
N ARG A 129 23.26 -7.50 -7.70
CA ARG A 129 23.09 -8.49 -6.62
C ARG A 129 21.85 -8.18 -5.75
N ALA A 130 21.63 -6.91 -5.41
CA ALA A 130 20.50 -6.50 -4.59
C ALA A 130 19.17 -6.67 -5.33
N PHE A 131 19.14 -6.39 -6.64
CA PHE A 131 17.99 -6.54 -7.51
C PHE A 131 17.54 -8.00 -7.59
N GLN A 132 18.45 -8.91 -7.94
CA GLN A 132 18.17 -10.36 -8.00
C GLN A 132 17.66 -10.90 -6.66
N ALA A 133 18.31 -10.51 -5.55
CA ALA A 133 17.91 -10.93 -4.23
C ALA A 133 16.54 -10.38 -3.82
N ALA A 134 16.19 -9.15 -4.21
CA ALA A 134 14.88 -8.57 -3.96
C ALA A 134 13.78 -9.27 -4.75
N GLN A 135 14.01 -9.59 -6.03
CA GLN A 135 13.08 -10.35 -6.85
C GLN A 135 12.83 -11.76 -6.29
N ALA A 136 13.88 -12.48 -5.92
CA ALA A 136 13.77 -13.81 -5.34
C ALA A 136 12.97 -13.81 -4.03
N GLU A 137 13.21 -12.83 -3.16
CA GLU A 137 12.46 -12.66 -1.92
C GLU A 137 10.99 -12.28 -2.19
N ALA A 138 10.74 -11.35 -3.11
CA ALA A 138 9.40 -10.95 -3.49
C ALA A 138 8.60 -12.14 -4.04
N LYS A 139 9.20 -12.94 -4.92
CA LYS A 139 8.59 -14.15 -5.47
C LYS A 139 8.26 -15.18 -4.41
N SER A 140 9.18 -15.45 -3.49
CA SER A 140 8.98 -16.44 -2.42
C SER A 140 7.95 -16.00 -1.39
N THR A 141 7.86 -14.70 -1.10
CA THR A 141 7.02 -14.16 -0.04
C THR A 141 5.62 -13.78 -0.52
N PHE A 142 5.52 -13.25 -1.73
CA PHE A 142 4.29 -12.66 -2.27
C PHE A 142 3.79 -13.36 -3.53
N GLY A 143 4.54 -14.33 -4.08
CA GLY A 143 4.21 -14.99 -5.34
C GLY A 143 4.45 -14.14 -6.59
N ASN A 144 4.96 -12.93 -6.43
CA ASN A 144 5.23 -11.97 -7.50
C ASN A 144 6.64 -11.41 -7.33
N ASP A 145 7.47 -11.47 -8.39
CA ASP A 145 8.85 -11.00 -8.43
C ASP A 145 9.00 -9.53 -8.85
N GLY A 146 7.90 -8.84 -9.10
CA GLY A 146 7.91 -7.42 -9.45
C GLY A 146 8.57 -6.55 -8.38
N VAL A 147 9.52 -5.73 -8.80
CA VAL A 147 10.23 -4.76 -7.95
C VAL A 147 10.30 -3.40 -8.63
N TYR A 148 10.45 -2.36 -7.84
CA TYR A 148 10.65 -0.99 -8.31
C TYR A 148 11.69 -0.27 -7.44
N LEU A 149 12.23 0.85 -7.90
CA LEU A 149 13.22 1.67 -7.21
C LEU A 149 12.64 2.99 -6.73
N GLU A 150 13.11 3.43 -5.56
CA GLU A 150 12.90 4.79 -5.05
C GLU A 150 14.19 5.37 -4.50
N ARG A 151 14.26 6.70 -4.45
CA ARG A 151 15.30 7.39 -3.69
C ARG A 151 15.25 6.96 -2.23
N TYR A 152 16.38 6.59 -1.65
CA TYR A 152 16.48 6.32 -0.24
C TYR A 152 16.84 7.59 0.53
N PHE A 153 16.05 7.93 1.55
CA PHE A 153 16.32 9.04 2.45
C PHE A 153 16.93 8.49 3.74
N LEU A 154 18.10 9.00 4.13
CA LEU A 154 18.85 8.50 5.29
C LEU A 154 18.14 8.84 6.61
N GLU A 155 17.51 10.00 6.70
CA GLU A 155 16.84 10.49 7.91
C GLU A 155 15.42 11.01 7.60
N PRO A 156 14.51 10.12 7.17
CA PRO A 156 13.15 10.56 6.85
C PRO A 156 12.39 10.88 8.13
N ARG A 157 11.52 11.89 8.04
CA ARG A 157 10.47 12.12 9.05
C ARG A 157 9.15 11.61 8.53
N HIS A 158 8.45 10.81 9.33
CA HIS A 158 7.06 10.45 9.05
C HIS A 158 6.17 11.62 9.47
N ILE A 159 5.46 12.20 8.52
CA ILE A 159 4.47 13.24 8.76
C ILE A 159 3.15 12.74 8.19
N GLU A 160 2.15 12.68 9.03
CA GLU A 160 0.80 12.22 8.67
C GLU A 160 -0.23 13.27 9.08
N VAL A 161 -1.23 13.47 8.24
CA VAL A 161 -2.36 14.35 8.53
C VAL A 161 -3.63 13.52 8.43
N GLN A 162 -4.34 13.39 9.56
CA GLN A 162 -5.64 12.72 9.56
C GLN A 162 -6.68 13.61 8.89
N ILE A 163 -7.35 13.04 7.89
CA ILE A 163 -8.45 13.70 7.18
C ILE A 163 -9.77 13.05 7.61
N LEU A 164 -10.74 13.87 7.93
CA LEU A 164 -12.12 13.49 8.13
C LEU A 164 -12.98 14.46 7.31
N ALA A 165 -13.87 13.93 6.50
CA ALA A 165 -14.76 14.74 5.67
C ALA A 165 -16.16 14.16 5.67
N ASP A 166 -17.16 15.03 5.52
CA ASP A 166 -18.55 14.63 5.34
C ASP A 166 -18.99 14.66 3.86
N GLN A 167 -20.20 14.18 3.60
CA GLN A 167 -20.78 14.18 2.26
C GLN A 167 -21.16 15.58 1.75
N PHE A 168 -21.05 16.61 2.57
CA PHE A 168 -21.39 18.00 2.22
C PHE A 168 -20.17 18.85 1.89
N GLY A 169 -18.97 18.25 1.83
CA GLY A 169 -17.73 18.92 1.48
C GLY A 169 -17.06 19.66 2.64
N ARG A 170 -17.37 19.29 3.84
CA ARG A 170 -16.71 19.81 5.06
C ARG A 170 -15.76 18.80 5.63
#